data_452a8df46dfa68c4c05e3d8ecf595b0b
#
_entry.id   452a8df46dfa68c4c05e3d8ecf595b0b
#
_cell.length_a   1.000
_cell.length_b   1.000
_cell.length_c   1.000
_cell.angle_alpha   90.00
_cell.angle_beta   90.00
_cell.angle_gamma   90.00
#
_symmetry.space_group_name_H-M   'P 1'
#
loop_
_entity.id
_entity.type
_entity.pdbx_description
1 polymer ?
#
loop_
_entity_poly.entity_id
_entity_poly.type
_entity_poly.pdbx_seq_one_letter_code
_entity_poly.pdbx_strand_id
1 'polypeptide(L)'
;MTDIKINTPVGGASYKGNAPFKDSIKFGAACLITFGAGYIFFLYSQKYNSKKKIDKYRAITGIKEDLDNNHTENKIKVIETENKAKIDFDNAHTDNEIRVIKAKNVAKIDFDNAHTDNEIRVINAESAAKIKETESILEKKQAYNLQKIELRRSKSNLPEPQLSLRGWSKEFHKRYGTPNYSGIPFLNEILNCCPQEYKDAMMFSLLPEFGAMAFSRVRAKFINGSMQSPNIMTVIEGVSGSGKSNFSDMHKLLFQHIIDAECKKLSNDEKGSIIQYIGINTSASQFIEMLARNRGVHMYIMEQEIDTANDVFKKDGWLASSTIRKAFDNDIEYQNKKGESAKGGFQVYLNATFAGTPGAINSLFKNKEKENGTARRFCFTVAPELGAKSPVFKWLAGEKLERIKKQIDEWRSLYCYHHDPMNGDVPCDEFTIDLNYINVALEKWCEQQYDRYKVDGIEERNNMRNGIAGIAFHCAIVLHMMAGNPSKKEKGKRNAVKNLTVYIANYCMERYLTKFSSSGGIRPQSSNDTFAGYEHPNAKSIRKMTLEEAKYWYSLRGTVDEQGKKIGLGYIARKLGTTKDEVRNTLNRYEKKRAS
;
A
#
# COMPACT_ATOMS: atom_id res chain seq x y z
N MET A 1 -43.92 39.06 -7.10
CA MET A 1 -42.47 39.12 -7.46
C MET A 1 -41.92 37.72 -7.29
N THR A 2 -41.62 37.04 -8.37
CA THR A 2 -41.00 35.72 -8.32
C THR A 2 -39.50 35.89 -8.54
N ASP A 3 -38.71 35.71 -7.49
CA ASP A 3 -37.26 35.67 -7.58
C ASP A 3 -36.85 34.26 -8.04
N ILE A 4 -36.37 34.12 -9.26
CA ILE A 4 -35.81 32.87 -9.75
C ILE A 4 -34.28 32.97 -9.68
N LYS A 5 -33.66 32.14 -8.81
CA LYS A 5 -32.20 31.99 -8.72
C LYS A 5 -31.79 30.64 -9.28
N ILE A 6 -30.92 30.63 -10.26
CA ILE A 6 -30.32 29.41 -10.79
C ILE A 6 -28.83 29.42 -10.43
N ASN A 7 -28.40 28.51 -9.58
CA ASN A 7 -26.99 28.32 -9.22
C ASN A 7 -26.39 27.26 -10.11
N THR A 8 -25.37 27.61 -10.82
CA THR A 8 -24.57 26.67 -11.64
C THR A 8 -23.17 26.51 -11.07
N PRO A 9 -22.45 25.42 -11.38
CA PRO A 9 -21.04 25.26 -10.98
C PRO A 9 -20.10 26.37 -11.55
N VAL A 10 -20.56 27.17 -12.49
CA VAL A 10 -19.76 28.21 -13.19
C VAL A 10 -20.22 29.63 -12.85
N GLY A 11 -21.33 29.79 -12.16
CA GLY A 11 -21.89 31.09 -11.76
C GLY A 11 -23.41 31.03 -11.61
N GLY A 12 -23.96 31.96 -10.89
CA GLY A 12 -25.40 32.11 -10.70
C GLY A 12 -26.00 33.16 -11.61
N ALA A 13 -27.16 32.86 -12.21
CA ALA A 13 -27.95 33.88 -12.89
C ALA A 13 -29.20 34.17 -12.05
N SER A 14 -29.53 35.44 -11.84
CA SER A 14 -30.74 35.87 -11.15
C SER A 14 -31.56 36.79 -12.00
N TYR A 15 -32.88 36.60 -11.97
CA TYR A 15 -33.84 37.48 -12.62
C TYR A 15 -34.78 38.09 -11.57
N LYS A 16 -34.87 39.41 -11.57
CA LYS A 16 -35.79 40.18 -10.76
C LYS A 16 -36.69 41.03 -11.67
N GLY A 17 -37.95 40.72 -11.71
CA GLY A 17 -38.87 41.59 -12.48
C GLY A 17 -40.30 41.10 -12.51
N ASN A 18 -41.22 42.03 -12.78
CA ASN A 18 -42.63 41.78 -13.08
C ASN A 18 -42.85 41.71 -14.60
N ALA A 19 -42.11 40.84 -15.27
CA ALA A 19 -42.23 40.74 -16.73
C ALA A 19 -43.44 39.84 -17.12
N PRO A 20 -44.11 40.18 -18.28
CA PRO A 20 -45.16 39.32 -18.83
C PRO A 20 -44.62 37.91 -19.08
N PHE A 21 -45.51 36.93 -18.99
CA PHE A 21 -45.17 35.49 -19.10
C PHE A 21 -44.27 35.14 -20.31
N LYS A 22 -44.43 35.87 -21.46
CA LYS A 22 -43.58 35.71 -22.64
C LYS A 22 -42.09 36.03 -22.41
N ASP A 23 -41.81 37.05 -21.62
CA ASP A 23 -40.42 37.45 -21.34
C ASP A 23 -39.76 36.52 -20.30
N SER A 24 -40.55 35.95 -19.41
CA SER A 24 -40.09 34.90 -18.52
C SER A 24 -39.70 33.61 -19.27
N ILE A 25 -40.43 33.28 -20.35
CA ILE A 25 -40.09 32.13 -21.21
C ILE A 25 -38.83 32.42 -22.03
N LYS A 26 -38.66 33.64 -22.57
CA LYS A 26 -37.44 34.03 -23.28
C LYS A 26 -36.22 34.05 -22.37
N PHE A 27 -36.38 34.52 -21.14
CA PHE A 27 -35.32 34.48 -20.15
C PHE A 27 -35.00 33.01 -19.74
N GLY A 28 -36.01 32.19 -19.52
CA GLY A 28 -35.83 30.76 -19.25
C GLY A 28 -35.13 30.04 -20.40
N ALA A 29 -35.49 30.37 -21.67
CA ALA A 29 -34.84 29.80 -22.84
C ALA A 29 -33.38 30.26 -22.98
N ALA A 30 -33.10 31.53 -22.77
CA ALA A 30 -31.74 32.08 -22.76
C ALA A 30 -30.90 31.44 -21.63
N CYS A 31 -31.46 31.29 -20.44
CA CYS A 31 -30.80 30.62 -19.32
C CYS A 31 -30.49 29.13 -19.60
N LEU A 32 -31.40 28.42 -20.28
CA LEU A 32 -31.19 27.02 -20.66
C LEU A 32 -30.10 26.84 -21.71
N ILE A 33 -30.03 27.75 -22.68
CA ILE A 33 -28.98 27.74 -23.71
C ILE A 33 -27.62 28.09 -23.08
N THR A 34 -27.58 29.12 -22.25
CA THR A 34 -26.36 29.55 -21.57
C THR A 34 -25.91 28.47 -20.55
N PHE A 35 -26.87 27.83 -19.88
CA PHE A 35 -26.61 26.73 -18.97
C PHE A 35 -26.07 25.51 -19.70
N GLY A 36 -26.69 25.11 -20.82
CA GLY A 36 -26.23 24.01 -21.66
C GLY A 36 -24.82 24.25 -22.20
N ALA A 37 -24.56 25.47 -22.73
CA ALA A 37 -23.24 25.86 -23.22
C ALA A 37 -22.18 25.91 -22.09
N GLY A 38 -22.53 26.44 -20.92
CA GLY A 38 -21.64 26.49 -19.76
C GLY A 38 -21.34 25.09 -19.22
N TYR A 39 -22.33 24.22 -19.21
CA TYR A 39 -22.15 22.84 -18.75
C TYR A 39 -21.31 22.02 -19.72
N ILE A 40 -21.49 22.17 -21.00
CA ILE A 40 -20.65 21.55 -22.03
C ILE A 40 -19.21 22.06 -21.90
N PHE A 41 -19.00 23.36 -21.66
CA PHE A 41 -17.68 23.94 -21.43
C PHE A 41 -17.05 23.41 -20.14
N PHE A 42 -17.83 23.24 -19.07
CA PHE A 42 -17.37 22.62 -17.82
C PHE A 42 -16.93 21.16 -18.03
N LEU A 43 -17.74 20.37 -18.75
CA LEU A 43 -17.38 19.00 -19.09
C LEU A 43 -16.12 18.93 -19.98
N TYR A 44 -15.98 19.87 -20.91
CA TYR A 44 -14.79 20.01 -21.75
C TYR A 44 -13.56 20.38 -20.91
N SER A 45 -13.71 21.31 -19.96
CA SER A 45 -12.67 21.70 -19.02
C SER A 45 -12.23 20.52 -18.13
N GLN A 46 -13.15 19.72 -17.64
CA GLN A 46 -12.85 18.50 -16.88
C GLN A 46 -12.04 17.49 -17.71
N LYS A 47 -12.44 17.29 -18.98
CA LYS A 47 -11.69 16.43 -19.92
C LYS A 47 -10.32 16.98 -20.28
N TYR A 48 -10.20 18.29 -20.44
CA TYR A 48 -8.93 18.97 -20.71
C TYR A 48 -7.97 18.85 -19.51
N ASN A 49 -8.49 19.00 -18.28
CA ASN A 49 -7.71 18.83 -17.06
C ASN A 49 -7.24 17.39 -16.87
N SER A 50 -8.05 16.40 -17.28
CA SER A 50 -7.65 14.99 -17.29
C SER A 50 -6.52 14.75 -18.29
N LYS A 51 -6.59 15.34 -19.50
CA LYS A 51 -5.51 15.29 -20.49
C LYS A 51 -4.23 15.95 -19.96
N LYS A 52 -4.33 17.12 -19.32
CA LYS A 52 -3.20 17.83 -18.73
C LYS A 52 -2.54 17.07 -17.59
N LYS A 53 -3.32 16.32 -16.78
CA LYS A 53 -2.77 15.38 -15.79
C LYS A 53 -2.01 14.24 -16.46
N ILE A 54 -2.55 13.66 -17.52
CA ILE A 54 -1.90 12.59 -18.29
C ILE A 54 -0.61 13.09 -18.94
N ASP A 55 -0.62 14.31 -19.53
CA ASP A 55 0.56 14.92 -20.14
C ASP A 55 1.61 15.32 -19.09
N LYS A 56 1.18 15.73 -17.89
CA LYS A 56 2.09 15.97 -16.75
C LYS A 56 2.74 14.67 -16.25
N TYR A 57 1.97 13.57 -16.21
CA TYR A 57 2.52 12.25 -15.91
C TYR A 57 3.46 11.74 -17.02
N ARG A 58 3.17 12.08 -18.29
CA ARG A 58 4.06 11.82 -19.43
C ARG A 58 5.38 12.57 -19.32
N ALA A 59 5.34 13.87 -18.98
CA ALA A 59 6.56 14.66 -18.78
C ALA A 59 7.39 14.12 -17.63
N ILE A 60 6.74 13.67 -16.56
CA ILE A 60 7.42 13.05 -15.41
C ILE A 60 7.96 11.66 -15.76
N THR A 61 7.31 10.90 -16.65
CA THR A 61 7.79 9.60 -17.15
C THR A 61 8.85 9.76 -18.24
N GLY A 62 8.70 10.75 -19.13
CA GLY A 62 9.67 10.99 -20.21
C GLY A 62 11.06 11.40 -19.72
N ILE A 63 11.16 12.10 -18.60
CA ILE A 63 12.43 12.45 -17.96
C ILE A 63 13.16 11.21 -17.39
N LYS A 64 12.49 10.07 -17.32
CA LYS A 64 13.00 8.81 -16.76
C LYS A 64 13.36 7.74 -17.79
N GLU A 65 13.04 7.95 -19.05
CA GLU A 65 13.35 6.98 -20.10
C GLU A 65 14.86 6.74 -20.27
N ASP A 66 15.71 7.65 -19.75
CA ASP A 66 17.17 7.51 -19.85
C ASP A 66 17.82 6.68 -18.72
N LEU A 67 17.08 6.31 -17.66
CA LEU A 67 17.70 5.65 -16.50
C LEU A 67 17.13 4.29 -16.08
N ASP A 68 15.89 3.92 -16.39
CA ASP A 68 15.36 2.60 -15.96
C ASP A 68 14.07 2.20 -16.71
N ASN A 69 14.22 1.52 -17.83
CA ASN A 69 13.12 0.96 -18.62
C ASN A 69 12.25 -0.07 -17.88
N ASN A 70 12.69 -0.53 -16.72
CA ASN A 70 12.02 -1.59 -15.97
C ASN A 70 11.12 -1.09 -14.82
N HIS A 71 11.27 0.18 -14.41
CA HIS A 71 10.55 0.72 -13.24
C HIS A 71 9.18 1.28 -13.56
N THR A 72 8.91 1.45 -14.84
CA THR A 72 7.79 2.27 -15.33
C THR A 72 6.49 1.47 -15.49
N GLU A 73 6.58 0.14 -15.73
CA GLU A 73 5.43 -0.66 -16.17
C GLU A 73 4.32 -0.86 -15.15
N ASN A 74 4.65 -1.10 -13.90
CA ASN A 74 3.58 -1.32 -12.90
C ASN A 74 2.90 -0.02 -12.47
N LYS A 75 3.66 1.08 -12.42
CA LYS A 75 3.07 2.42 -12.27
C LYS A 75 2.18 2.78 -13.44
N ILE A 76 2.61 2.42 -14.63
CA ILE A 76 1.86 2.65 -15.86
C ILE A 76 0.56 1.85 -15.82
N LYS A 77 0.55 0.57 -15.45
CA LYS A 77 -0.66 -0.25 -15.40
C LYS A 77 -1.66 0.20 -14.34
N VAL A 78 -1.22 0.62 -13.15
CA VAL A 78 -2.12 1.19 -12.14
C VAL A 78 -2.71 2.50 -12.65
N ILE A 79 -1.87 3.40 -13.16
CA ILE A 79 -2.31 4.68 -13.73
C ILE A 79 -3.21 4.44 -14.95
N GLU A 80 -2.93 3.43 -15.77
CA GLU A 80 -3.75 3.07 -16.92
C GLU A 80 -5.12 2.51 -16.51
N THR A 81 -5.16 1.66 -15.49
CA THR A 81 -6.43 1.12 -14.98
C THR A 81 -7.27 2.21 -14.32
N GLU A 82 -6.65 3.06 -13.49
CA GLU A 82 -7.32 4.19 -12.87
C GLU A 82 -7.77 5.24 -13.90
N ASN A 83 -6.94 5.54 -14.89
CA ASN A 83 -7.28 6.48 -15.96
C ASN A 83 -8.32 5.89 -16.90
N LYS A 84 -8.29 4.59 -17.20
CA LYS A 84 -9.32 3.92 -18.01
C LYS A 84 -10.67 3.95 -17.29
N ALA A 85 -10.71 3.54 -16.01
CA ALA A 85 -11.95 3.60 -15.22
C ALA A 85 -12.51 5.03 -15.12
N LYS A 86 -11.63 6.02 -14.98
CA LYS A 86 -12.04 7.43 -14.92
C LYS A 86 -12.50 7.97 -16.28
N ILE A 87 -11.86 7.55 -17.36
CA ILE A 87 -12.27 7.89 -18.72
C ILE A 87 -13.61 7.24 -19.06
N ASP A 88 -13.80 5.97 -18.70
CA ASP A 88 -15.04 5.24 -18.94
C ASP A 88 -16.20 5.85 -18.12
N PHE A 89 -15.94 6.27 -16.88
CA PHE A 89 -16.90 6.99 -16.05
C PHE A 89 -17.26 8.37 -16.62
N ASP A 90 -16.25 9.16 -17.00
CA ASP A 90 -16.45 10.50 -17.57
C ASP A 90 -17.16 10.41 -18.94
N ASN A 91 -16.92 9.35 -19.70
CA ASN A 91 -17.57 9.09 -20.98
C ASN A 91 -19.04 8.73 -20.80
N ALA A 92 -19.34 7.78 -19.89
CA ALA A 92 -20.71 7.38 -19.58
C ALA A 92 -21.54 8.56 -19.03
N HIS A 93 -20.93 9.41 -18.21
CA HIS A 93 -21.59 10.60 -17.68
C HIS A 93 -21.90 11.63 -18.78
N THR A 94 -20.96 11.84 -19.69
CA THR A 94 -21.13 12.77 -20.83
C THR A 94 -22.19 12.28 -21.81
N ASP A 95 -22.25 10.96 -22.09
CA ASP A 95 -23.25 10.39 -22.97
C ASP A 95 -24.68 10.52 -22.39
N ASN A 96 -24.82 10.36 -21.08
CA ASN A 96 -26.09 10.58 -20.40
C ASN A 96 -26.52 12.06 -20.44
N GLU A 97 -25.61 12.97 -20.23
CA GLU A 97 -25.91 14.42 -20.31
C GLU A 97 -26.27 14.85 -21.73
N ILE A 98 -25.58 14.30 -22.74
CA ILE A 98 -25.93 14.52 -24.16
C ILE A 98 -27.35 13.99 -24.45
N ARG A 99 -27.73 12.83 -23.94
CA ARG A 99 -29.08 12.27 -24.07
C ARG A 99 -30.14 13.12 -23.39
N VAL A 100 -29.84 13.61 -22.18
CA VAL A 100 -30.76 14.50 -21.42
C VAL A 100 -30.95 15.83 -22.15
N ILE A 101 -29.88 16.40 -22.71
CA ILE A 101 -29.96 17.66 -23.52
C ILE A 101 -30.79 17.42 -24.80
N LYS A 102 -30.54 16.28 -25.48
CA LYS A 102 -31.34 15.89 -26.67
C LYS A 102 -32.83 15.73 -26.31
N ALA A 103 -33.13 14.99 -25.24
CA ALA A 103 -34.51 14.75 -24.79
C ALA A 103 -35.24 16.06 -24.39
N LYS A 104 -34.56 16.94 -23.65
CA LYS A 104 -35.13 18.25 -23.29
C LYS A 104 -35.36 19.17 -24.49
N ASN A 105 -34.48 19.11 -25.48
CA ASN A 105 -34.65 19.86 -26.72
C ASN A 105 -35.84 19.35 -27.56
N VAL A 106 -36.02 18.01 -27.64
CA VAL A 106 -37.17 17.39 -28.32
C VAL A 106 -38.48 17.71 -27.56
N ALA A 107 -38.52 17.58 -26.25
CA ALA A 107 -39.71 17.90 -25.46
C ALA A 107 -40.14 19.38 -25.56
N LYS A 108 -39.17 20.29 -25.80
CA LYS A 108 -39.43 21.69 -26.00
C LYS A 108 -40.02 22.01 -27.38
N ILE A 109 -39.61 21.22 -28.39
CA ILE A 109 -40.17 21.32 -29.76
C ILE A 109 -41.66 20.96 -29.76
N ASP A 110 -42.06 19.95 -29.02
CA ASP A 110 -43.47 19.51 -28.95
C ASP A 110 -44.39 20.52 -28.24
N PHE A 111 -43.82 21.34 -27.36
CA PHE A 111 -44.60 22.32 -26.59
C PHE A 111 -44.83 23.67 -27.34
N ASP A 112 -43.90 24.08 -28.22
CA ASP A 112 -43.91 25.38 -28.88
C ASP A 112 -44.39 25.36 -30.34
N ASN A 113 -44.97 24.27 -30.81
CA ASN A 113 -45.40 24.07 -32.23
C ASN A 113 -46.47 25.04 -32.74
N ALA A 114 -46.86 26.07 -31.97
CA ALA A 114 -47.89 27.01 -32.38
C ALA A 114 -47.38 28.44 -32.77
N HIS A 115 -46.12 28.83 -32.43
CA HIS A 115 -45.77 30.26 -32.59
C HIS A 115 -44.38 30.69 -33.07
N THR A 116 -43.37 29.80 -33.25
CA THR A 116 -42.03 30.30 -33.66
C THR A 116 -41.16 29.24 -34.36
N ASP A 117 -41.63 28.67 -35.46
CA ASP A 117 -40.94 27.63 -36.25
C ASP A 117 -39.49 27.96 -36.67
N ASN A 118 -39.19 29.21 -36.95
CA ASN A 118 -37.85 29.59 -37.43
C ASN A 118 -36.81 29.72 -36.31
N GLU A 119 -37.16 30.30 -35.15
CA GLU A 119 -36.22 30.43 -34.02
C GLU A 119 -35.90 29.06 -33.40
N ILE A 120 -36.89 28.18 -33.34
CA ILE A 120 -36.72 26.80 -32.83
C ILE A 120 -35.80 25.99 -33.76
N ARG A 121 -35.93 26.13 -35.10
CA ARG A 121 -35.05 25.48 -36.07
C ARG A 121 -33.60 25.92 -35.93
N VAL A 122 -33.34 27.21 -35.73
CA VAL A 122 -31.98 27.74 -35.54
C VAL A 122 -31.37 27.23 -34.25
N ILE A 123 -32.12 27.28 -33.14
CA ILE A 123 -31.66 26.77 -31.82
C ILE A 123 -31.36 25.29 -31.88
N ASN A 124 -32.19 24.52 -32.55
CA ASN A 124 -31.99 23.08 -32.71
C ASN A 124 -30.78 22.75 -33.58
N ALA A 125 -30.58 23.48 -34.67
CA ALA A 125 -29.41 23.31 -35.54
C ALA A 125 -28.11 23.64 -34.82
N GLU A 126 -28.07 24.73 -34.05
CA GLU A 126 -26.91 25.09 -33.23
C GLU A 126 -26.64 24.10 -32.11
N SER A 127 -27.70 23.61 -31.45
CA SER A 127 -27.58 22.60 -30.38
C SER A 127 -27.10 21.27 -30.94
N ALA A 128 -27.64 20.82 -32.08
CA ALA A 128 -27.21 19.59 -32.76
C ALA A 128 -25.76 19.70 -33.26
N ALA A 129 -25.35 20.87 -33.77
CA ALA A 129 -23.97 21.10 -34.20
C ALA A 129 -22.99 21.04 -33.01
N LYS A 130 -23.32 21.64 -31.86
CA LYS A 130 -22.52 21.61 -30.64
C LYS A 130 -22.43 20.18 -30.03
N ILE A 131 -23.52 19.42 -30.08
CA ILE A 131 -23.53 18.03 -29.65
C ILE A 131 -22.60 17.18 -30.53
N LYS A 132 -22.73 17.33 -31.86
CA LYS A 132 -21.89 16.59 -32.81
C LYS A 132 -20.42 16.94 -32.71
N GLU A 133 -20.10 18.21 -32.46
CA GLU A 133 -18.73 18.63 -32.19
C GLU A 133 -18.18 18.02 -30.92
N THR A 134 -18.98 17.96 -29.85
CA THR A 134 -18.59 17.37 -28.57
C THR A 134 -18.38 15.86 -28.68
N GLU A 135 -19.26 15.16 -29.43
CA GLU A 135 -19.13 13.72 -29.73
C GLU A 135 -17.84 13.44 -30.52
N SER A 136 -17.55 14.25 -31.55
CA SER A 136 -16.32 14.13 -32.36
C SER A 136 -15.04 14.32 -31.52
N ILE A 137 -15.06 15.30 -30.62
CA ILE A 137 -13.95 15.55 -29.69
C ILE A 137 -13.78 14.37 -28.73
N LEU A 138 -14.88 13.78 -28.26
CA LEU A 138 -14.88 12.62 -27.38
C LEU A 138 -14.29 11.38 -28.06
N GLU A 139 -14.75 11.08 -29.28
CA GLU A 139 -14.24 9.96 -30.08
C GLU A 139 -12.74 10.08 -30.37
N LYS A 140 -12.29 11.28 -30.78
CA LYS A 140 -10.86 11.53 -31.01
C LYS A 140 -10.03 11.33 -29.75
N LYS A 141 -10.57 11.68 -28.60
CA LYS A 141 -9.90 11.52 -27.30
C LYS A 141 -9.87 10.06 -26.84
N GLN A 142 -10.93 9.30 -27.12
CA GLN A 142 -10.97 7.86 -26.88
C GLN A 142 -9.97 7.11 -27.77
N ALA A 143 -9.97 7.40 -29.08
CA ALA A 143 -9.03 6.81 -30.03
C ALA A 143 -7.57 7.09 -29.64
N TYR A 144 -7.27 8.34 -29.27
CA TYR A 144 -5.93 8.71 -28.80
C TYR A 144 -5.50 7.96 -27.54
N ASN A 145 -6.41 7.77 -26.57
CA ASN A 145 -6.11 7.05 -25.34
C ASN A 145 -5.93 5.55 -25.58
N LEU A 146 -6.76 4.94 -26.44
CA LEU A 146 -6.61 3.55 -26.85
C LEU A 146 -5.26 3.32 -27.56
N GLN A 147 -4.93 4.16 -28.52
CA GLN A 147 -3.64 4.10 -29.22
C GLN A 147 -2.46 4.25 -28.27
N LYS A 148 -2.59 5.10 -27.24
CA LYS A 148 -1.59 5.28 -26.18
C LYS A 148 -1.46 4.05 -25.29
N ILE A 149 -2.56 3.39 -24.97
CA ILE A 149 -2.57 2.13 -24.20
C ILE A 149 -1.92 1.02 -25.01
N GLU A 150 -2.26 0.88 -26.30
CA GLU A 150 -1.67 -0.11 -27.19
C GLU A 150 -0.16 0.12 -27.42
N LEU A 151 0.25 1.36 -27.63
CA LEU A 151 1.68 1.71 -27.79
C LEU A 151 2.48 1.43 -26.51
N ARG A 152 1.84 1.51 -25.35
CA ARG A 152 2.45 1.16 -24.08
C ARG A 152 2.48 -0.35 -23.86
N ARG A 153 1.41 -1.07 -24.20
CA ARG A 153 1.36 -2.53 -24.19
C ARG A 153 2.42 -3.16 -25.10
N SER A 154 2.68 -2.58 -26.26
CA SER A 154 3.70 -3.06 -27.19
C SER A 154 5.14 -2.80 -26.72
N LYS A 155 5.35 -1.82 -25.85
CA LYS A 155 6.68 -1.49 -25.29
C LYS A 155 7.00 -2.22 -23.99
N SER A 156 6.04 -2.91 -23.38
CA SER A 156 6.14 -3.36 -22.01
C SER A 156 5.93 -4.86 -21.80
N ASN A 157 6.87 -5.66 -22.26
CA ASN A 157 6.95 -7.09 -21.91
C ASN A 157 8.03 -7.40 -20.86
N LEU A 158 8.55 -6.40 -20.15
CA LEU A 158 9.59 -6.60 -19.14
C LEU A 158 9.00 -6.43 -17.74
N PRO A 159 9.26 -7.35 -16.81
CA PRO A 159 8.82 -7.21 -15.42
C PRO A 159 9.50 -6.01 -14.76
N GLU A 160 8.76 -5.35 -13.85
CA GLU A 160 9.33 -4.24 -13.07
C GLU A 160 10.55 -4.67 -12.26
N PRO A 161 11.62 -3.89 -12.24
CA PRO A 161 12.74 -4.16 -11.37
C PRO A 161 12.29 -4.07 -9.90
N GLN A 162 12.73 -5.02 -9.11
CA GLN A 162 12.53 -4.97 -7.67
C GLN A 162 13.25 -3.76 -7.08
N LEU A 163 12.61 -3.14 -6.07
CA LEU A 163 13.21 -2.02 -5.37
C LEU A 163 14.44 -2.47 -4.58
N SER A 164 15.54 -1.75 -4.73
CA SER A 164 16.75 -1.98 -3.96
C SER A 164 16.55 -1.61 -2.49
N LEU A 165 17.23 -2.28 -1.55
CA LEU A 165 17.25 -1.86 -0.15
C LEU A 165 17.92 -0.49 0.00
N ARG A 166 18.95 -0.25 -0.81
CA ARG A 166 19.64 1.05 -0.86
C ARG A 166 18.72 2.11 -1.45
N GLY A 167 18.47 3.16 -0.70
CA GLY A 167 17.58 4.24 -1.13
C GLY A 167 16.10 3.86 -1.20
N TRP A 168 15.68 2.79 -0.52
CA TRP A 168 14.35 2.23 -0.55
C TRP A 168 13.24 3.28 -0.50
N SER A 169 13.21 4.12 0.55
CA SER A 169 12.14 5.11 0.72
C SER A 169 12.04 6.07 -0.46
N LYS A 170 13.18 6.52 -0.99
CA LYS A 170 13.22 7.43 -2.14
C LYS A 170 12.66 6.77 -3.40
N GLU A 171 13.07 5.54 -3.69
CA GLU A 171 12.58 4.79 -4.86
C GLU A 171 11.10 4.44 -4.71
N PHE A 172 10.69 4.02 -3.51
CA PHE A 172 9.30 3.70 -3.21
C PHE A 172 8.40 4.94 -3.35
N HIS A 173 8.81 6.09 -2.79
CA HIS A 173 8.05 7.35 -2.94
C HIS A 173 7.98 7.83 -4.40
N LYS A 174 9.02 7.56 -5.19
CA LYS A 174 9.01 7.86 -6.63
C LYS A 174 7.96 7.03 -7.36
N ARG A 175 7.74 5.78 -6.95
CA ARG A 175 6.79 4.84 -7.56
C ARG A 175 5.34 5.06 -7.10
N TYR A 176 5.14 5.24 -5.80
CA TYR A 176 3.81 5.24 -5.17
C TYR A 176 3.39 6.61 -4.61
N GLY A 177 4.27 7.60 -4.67
CA GLY A 177 4.08 8.92 -4.06
C GLY A 177 4.48 8.95 -2.58
N THR A 178 4.74 10.14 -2.08
CA THR A 178 4.97 10.38 -0.65
C THR A 178 3.63 10.40 0.08
N PRO A 179 3.46 9.67 1.18
CA PRO A 179 2.20 9.66 1.91
C PRO A 179 1.92 11.02 2.56
N ASN A 180 0.65 11.40 2.58
CA ASN A 180 0.21 12.60 3.27
C ASN A 180 -0.36 12.24 4.64
N TYR A 181 0.36 12.55 5.70
CA TYR A 181 -0.05 12.29 7.07
C TYR A 181 -0.97 13.37 7.67
N SER A 182 -1.10 14.54 7.02
CA SER A 182 -1.85 15.68 7.57
C SER A 182 -3.33 15.39 7.83
N GLY A 183 -3.90 14.43 7.10
CA GLY A 183 -5.28 13.99 7.31
C GLY A 183 -5.52 13.17 8.59
N ILE A 184 -4.44 12.76 9.31
CA ILE A 184 -4.46 12.12 10.62
C ILE A 184 -3.61 12.97 11.56
N PRO A 185 -4.17 14.06 12.12
CA PRO A 185 -3.40 15.09 12.82
C PRO A 185 -2.51 14.55 13.95
N PHE A 186 -3.03 13.61 14.75
CA PHE A 186 -2.29 13.00 15.84
C PHE A 186 -1.02 12.28 15.36
N LEU A 187 -1.16 11.41 14.34
CA LEU A 187 -0.01 10.71 13.74
C LEU A 187 0.97 11.70 13.09
N ASN A 188 0.43 12.69 12.36
CA ASN A 188 1.25 13.71 11.70
C ASN A 188 2.08 14.52 12.69
N GLU A 189 1.53 14.86 13.85
CA GLU A 189 2.25 15.59 14.90
C GLU A 189 3.47 14.80 15.41
N ILE A 190 3.29 13.49 15.65
CA ILE A 190 4.39 12.61 16.05
C ILE A 190 5.42 12.49 14.92
N LEU A 191 5.00 12.23 13.69
CA LEU A 191 5.91 12.03 12.56
C LEU A 191 6.64 13.31 12.12
N ASN A 192 6.15 14.49 12.47
CA ASN A 192 6.84 15.75 12.19
C ASN A 192 8.10 15.96 13.05
N CYS A 193 8.30 15.14 14.07
CA CYS A 193 9.56 15.08 14.83
C CYS A 193 10.68 14.40 14.04
N CYS A 194 10.32 13.55 13.08
CA CYS A 194 11.24 12.73 12.33
C CYS A 194 11.71 13.42 11.04
N PRO A 195 12.98 13.22 10.64
CA PRO A 195 13.40 13.47 9.27
C PRO A 195 12.49 12.76 8.27
N GLN A 196 12.32 13.33 7.07
CA GLN A 196 11.34 12.83 6.08
C GLN A 196 11.57 11.36 5.73
N GLU A 197 12.81 10.93 5.62
CA GLU A 197 13.21 9.56 5.28
C GLU A 197 12.90 8.53 6.38
N TYR A 198 12.72 8.98 7.64
CA TYR A 198 12.37 8.11 8.76
C TYR A 198 10.86 7.97 8.99
N LYS A 199 10.03 8.84 8.40
CA LYS A 199 8.59 8.90 8.72
C LYS A 199 7.86 7.58 8.47
N ASP A 200 8.14 6.91 7.35
CA ASP A 200 7.50 5.62 7.04
C ASP A 200 7.88 4.55 8.07
N ALA A 201 9.17 4.36 8.29
CA ALA A 201 9.65 3.36 9.24
C ALA A 201 9.18 3.67 10.67
N MET A 202 9.12 4.95 11.06
CA MET A 202 8.59 5.37 12.35
C MET A 202 7.10 5.08 12.47
N MET A 203 6.30 5.39 11.45
CA MET A 203 4.88 5.01 11.43
C MET A 203 4.71 3.51 11.64
N PHE A 204 5.41 2.68 10.85
CA PHE A 204 5.33 1.23 10.96
C PHE A 204 5.83 0.71 12.31
N SER A 205 6.79 1.37 12.95
CA SER A 205 7.27 0.97 14.27
C SER A 205 6.27 1.24 15.38
N LEU A 206 5.50 2.33 15.27
CA LEU A 206 4.55 2.78 16.29
C LEU A 206 3.19 2.07 16.21
N LEU A 207 2.72 1.72 15.00
CA LEU A 207 1.39 1.12 14.83
C LEU A 207 1.14 -0.12 15.69
N PRO A 208 2.09 -1.06 15.90
CA PRO A 208 1.90 -2.20 16.81
C PRO A 208 1.65 -1.77 18.26
N GLU A 209 2.41 -0.80 18.76
CA GLU A 209 2.27 -0.35 20.14
C GLU A 209 0.95 0.37 20.37
N PHE A 210 0.56 1.28 19.48
CA PHE A 210 -0.76 1.91 19.53
C PHE A 210 -1.89 0.88 19.45
N GLY A 211 -1.75 -0.13 18.58
CA GLY A 211 -2.72 -1.22 18.48
C GLY A 211 -2.90 -1.97 19.79
N ALA A 212 -1.81 -2.24 20.50
CA ALA A 212 -1.85 -2.91 21.80
C ALA A 212 -2.25 -1.96 22.94
N MET A 213 -1.55 -0.84 23.09
CA MET A 213 -1.60 -0.03 24.31
C MET A 213 -2.65 1.08 24.29
N ALA A 214 -3.24 1.38 23.13
CA ALA A 214 -4.29 2.39 23.02
C ALA A 214 -5.63 1.83 22.49
N PHE A 215 -5.61 0.77 21.65
CA PHE A 215 -6.79 0.32 20.91
C PHE A 215 -7.05 -1.19 20.97
N SER A 216 -6.54 -1.89 21.97
CA SER A 216 -6.59 -3.36 22.04
C SER A 216 -8.00 -3.96 22.01
N ARG A 217 -9.04 -3.23 22.44
CA ARG A 217 -10.43 -3.70 22.45
C ARG A 217 -11.25 -3.18 21.26
N VAL A 218 -10.62 -2.50 20.29
CA VAL A 218 -11.28 -2.07 19.05
C VAL A 218 -11.40 -3.25 18.08
N ARG A 219 -12.55 -3.39 17.47
CA ARG A 219 -12.86 -4.46 16.50
C ARG A 219 -13.42 -3.88 15.22
N ALA A 220 -13.11 -4.53 14.10
CA ALA A 220 -13.70 -4.19 12.80
C ALA A 220 -13.92 -5.45 11.96
N LYS A 221 -14.99 -5.46 11.15
CA LYS A 221 -15.29 -6.56 10.26
C LYS A 221 -14.46 -6.48 8.98
N PHE A 222 -13.67 -7.52 8.70
CA PHE A 222 -12.86 -7.61 7.49
C PHE A 222 -13.67 -8.13 6.29
N ILE A 223 -13.07 -8.11 5.10
CA ILE A 223 -13.67 -8.52 3.81
C ILE A 223 -14.33 -9.91 3.89
N ASN A 224 -13.68 -10.87 4.53
CA ASN A 224 -14.17 -12.24 4.69
C ASN A 224 -15.27 -12.40 5.76
N GLY A 225 -15.70 -11.31 6.38
CA GLY A 225 -16.73 -11.30 7.43
C GLY A 225 -16.22 -11.55 8.84
N SER A 226 -14.94 -11.92 9.04
CA SER A 226 -14.36 -12.12 10.36
C SER A 226 -14.17 -10.81 11.12
N MET A 227 -14.34 -10.84 12.44
CA MET A 227 -13.99 -9.72 13.31
C MET A 227 -12.48 -9.72 13.52
N GLN A 228 -11.85 -8.59 13.25
CA GLN A 228 -10.42 -8.39 13.41
C GLN A 228 -10.14 -7.36 14.50
N SER A 229 -8.99 -7.51 15.15
CA SER A 229 -8.42 -6.56 16.09
C SER A 229 -7.10 -5.99 15.56
N PRO A 230 -6.52 -4.95 16.17
CA PRO A 230 -5.31 -4.31 15.68
C PRO A 230 -4.04 -5.12 15.97
N ASN A 231 -3.99 -6.37 15.55
CA ASN A 231 -2.83 -7.26 15.71
C ASN A 231 -1.78 -6.95 14.65
N ILE A 232 -0.77 -6.20 15.00
CA ILE A 232 0.25 -5.73 14.08
C ILE A 232 1.62 -6.20 14.57
N MET A 233 2.41 -6.74 13.64
CA MET A 233 3.79 -7.13 13.88
C MET A 233 4.69 -6.47 12.85
N THR A 234 5.68 -5.72 13.30
CA THR A 234 6.61 -4.98 12.44
C THR A 234 8.04 -5.44 12.65
N VAL A 235 8.78 -5.52 11.54
CA VAL A 235 10.22 -5.74 11.53
C VAL A 235 10.90 -4.55 10.86
N ILE A 236 11.77 -3.86 11.58
CA ILE A 236 12.57 -2.74 11.11
C ILE A 236 13.95 -3.27 10.69
N GLU A 237 14.20 -3.28 9.39
CA GLU A 237 15.47 -3.71 8.81
C GLU A 237 16.40 -2.51 8.63
N GLY A 238 17.60 -2.57 9.19
CA GLY A 238 18.59 -1.51 9.02
C GLY A 238 20.00 -1.99 9.29
N VAL A 239 20.95 -1.49 8.48
CA VAL A 239 22.38 -1.79 8.70
C VAL A 239 22.84 -1.29 10.07
N SER A 240 23.98 -1.77 10.55
CA SER A 240 24.60 -1.23 11.77
C SER A 240 24.82 0.26 11.59
N GLY A 241 24.50 1.04 12.63
CA GLY A 241 24.61 2.51 12.59
C GLY A 241 23.49 3.23 11.84
N SER A 242 22.44 2.56 11.33
CA SER A 242 21.32 3.22 10.62
C SER A 242 20.35 3.99 11.53
N GLY A 243 20.70 4.28 12.78
CA GLY A 243 19.86 5.03 13.71
C GLY A 243 18.62 4.29 14.19
N LYS A 244 18.66 2.94 14.25
CA LYS A 244 17.55 2.12 14.75
C LYS A 244 17.12 2.47 16.18
N SER A 245 18.04 2.95 17.02
CA SER A 245 17.74 3.41 18.38
C SER A 245 16.69 4.53 18.43
N ASN A 246 16.63 5.39 17.42
CA ASN A 246 15.62 6.46 17.36
C ASN A 246 14.18 5.94 17.39
N PHE A 247 13.93 4.72 16.88
CA PHE A 247 12.61 4.09 16.97
C PHE A 247 12.29 3.78 18.44
N SER A 248 13.21 3.13 19.17
CA SER A 248 13.04 2.86 20.58
C SER A 248 12.94 4.12 21.43
N ASP A 249 13.69 5.16 21.08
CA ASP A 249 13.63 6.44 21.82
C ASP A 249 12.26 7.10 21.65
N MET A 250 11.63 6.98 20.47
CA MET A 250 10.26 7.47 20.26
C MET A 250 9.24 6.65 21.07
N HIS A 251 9.36 5.32 21.11
CA HIS A 251 8.52 4.46 21.93
C HIS A 251 8.64 4.82 23.42
N LYS A 252 9.85 4.96 23.94
CA LYS A 252 10.08 5.41 25.32
C LYS A 252 9.46 6.76 25.58
N LEU A 253 9.66 7.73 24.67
CA LEU A 253 9.12 9.06 24.81
C LEU A 253 7.60 9.06 24.99
N LEU A 254 6.89 8.20 24.25
CA LEU A 254 5.43 8.17 24.25
C LEU A 254 4.84 7.27 25.34
N PHE A 255 5.45 6.10 25.62
CA PHE A 255 4.82 5.03 26.41
C PHE A 255 5.58 4.65 27.69
N GLN A 256 6.81 5.16 27.95
CA GLN A 256 7.60 4.72 29.10
C GLN A 256 6.86 4.87 30.43
N HIS A 257 6.09 5.95 30.60
CA HIS A 257 5.29 6.17 31.82
C HIS A 257 4.27 5.05 32.08
N ILE A 258 3.69 4.48 31.03
CA ILE A 258 2.77 3.33 31.11
C ILE A 258 3.56 2.06 31.48
N ILE A 259 4.68 1.83 30.80
CA ILE A 259 5.54 0.67 31.03
C ILE A 259 6.06 0.67 32.46
N ASP A 260 6.51 1.79 32.97
CA ASP A 260 6.98 1.95 34.36
C ASP A 260 5.87 1.67 35.37
N ALA A 261 4.64 2.11 35.11
CA ALA A 261 3.49 1.81 35.95
C ALA A 261 3.18 0.31 35.97
N GLU A 262 3.23 -0.36 34.81
CA GLU A 262 3.01 -1.81 34.71
C GLU A 262 4.13 -2.62 35.39
N CYS A 263 5.40 -2.21 35.24
CA CYS A 263 6.52 -2.80 35.94
C CYS A 263 6.38 -2.73 37.47
N LYS A 264 5.85 -1.61 37.99
CA LYS A 264 5.56 -1.48 39.43
C LYS A 264 4.47 -2.45 39.87
N LYS A 265 3.38 -2.62 39.09
CA LYS A 265 2.32 -3.60 39.37
C LYS A 265 2.87 -5.04 39.39
N LEU A 266 3.76 -5.37 38.46
CA LEU A 266 4.44 -6.69 38.43
C LEU A 266 5.34 -6.89 39.66
N SER A 267 6.12 -5.88 40.03
CA SER A 267 7.04 -5.96 41.17
C SER A 267 6.30 -6.10 42.51
N ASN A 268 5.11 -5.54 42.59
CA ASN A 268 4.25 -5.61 43.78
C ASN A 268 3.35 -6.86 43.81
N ASP A 269 3.43 -7.72 42.80
CA ASP A 269 2.57 -8.90 42.59
C ASP A 269 1.06 -8.56 42.74
N GLU A 270 0.65 -7.41 42.20
CA GLU A 270 -0.73 -6.95 42.26
C GLU A 270 -1.66 -7.90 41.49
N LYS A 271 -2.46 -8.66 42.22
CA LYS A 271 -3.44 -9.58 41.65
C LYS A 271 -4.49 -8.82 40.85
N GLY A 272 -4.86 -9.37 39.68
CA GLY A 272 -5.87 -8.74 38.81
C GLY A 272 -5.35 -7.61 37.92
N SER A 273 -4.07 -7.23 38.00
CA SER A 273 -3.50 -6.23 37.10
C SER A 273 -3.39 -6.73 35.67
N ILE A 274 -3.69 -5.88 34.71
CA ILE A 274 -3.44 -6.10 33.29
C ILE A 274 -2.05 -5.57 32.94
N ILE A 275 -1.26 -6.40 32.25
CA ILE A 275 0.11 -6.08 31.87
C ILE A 275 0.21 -6.19 30.34
N GLN A 276 0.39 -5.06 29.69
CA GLN A 276 0.45 -5.00 28.23
C GLN A 276 1.89 -5.11 27.71
N TYR A 277 2.88 -4.56 28.39
CA TYR A 277 4.27 -4.64 27.97
C TYR A 277 4.94 -5.92 28.48
N ILE A 278 5.52 -6.70 27.58
CA ILE A 278 6.22 -7.95 27.92
C ILE A 278 7.64 -7.96 27.34
N GLY A 279 8.57 -8.57 28.09
CA GLY A 279 9.94 -8.74 27.65
C GLY A 279 10.12 -10.00 26.80
N ILE A 280 11.13 -10.00 25.93
CA ILE A 280 11.47 -11.14 25.08
C ILE A 280 11.82 -12.40 25.89
N ASN A 281 12.38 -12.24 27.09
CA ASN A 281 12.81 -13.34 27.98
C ASN A 281 11.66 -13.94 28.81
N THR A 282 10.40 -13.65 28.46
CA THR A 282 9.23 -14.27 29.09
C THR A 282 9.24 -15.79 28.84
N SER A 283 8.92 -16.59 29.85
CA SER A 283 8.76 -18.03 29.66
C SER A 283 7.43 -18.38 28.99
N ALA A 284 7.33 -19.58 28.40
CA ALA A 284 6.09 -20.02 27.76
C ALA A 284 4.91 -20.11 28.75
N SER A 285 5.15 -20.60 29.98
CA SER A 285 4.13 -20.63 31.04
C SER A 285 3.70 -19.23 31.46
N GLN A 286 4.65 -18.32 31.66
CA GLN A 286 4.38 -16.95 32.03
C GLN A 286 3.57 -16.23 30.94
N PHE A 287 3.89 -16.49 29.67
CA PHE A 287 3.14 -15.92 28.55
C PHE A 287 1.66 -16.33 28.57
N ILE A 288 1.38 -17.64 28.81
CA ILE A 288 0.00 -18.13 28.92
C ILE A 288 -0.71 -17.53 30.14
N GLU A 289 -0.02 -17.42 31.25
CA GLU A 289 -0.55 -16.78 32.46
C GLU A 289 -0.93 -15.31 32.22
N MET A 290 -0.09 -14.57 31.48
CA MET A 290 -0.37 -13.20 31.08
C MET A 290 -1.55 -13.12 30.11
N LEU A 291 -1.68 -14.05 29.15
CA LEU A 291 -2.86 -14.12 28.28
C LEU A 291 -4.15 -14.29 29.09
N ALA A 292 -4.14 -15.24 30.05
CA ALA A 292 -5.26 -15.49 30.95
C ALA A 292 -5.60 -14.24 31.80
N ARG A 293 -4.58 -13.61 32.37
CA ARG A 293 -4.68 -12.41 33.21
C ARG A 293 -5.21 -11.20 32.43
N ASN A 294 -4.75 -11.00 31.18
CA ASN A 294 -5.11 -9.84 30.37
C ASN A 294 -6.52 -9.92 29.77
N ARG A 295 -7.18 -11.08 29.79
CA ARG A 295 -8.60 -11.21 29.40
C ARG A 295 -8.94 -10.55 28.06
N GLY A 296 -8.09 -10.74 27.04
CA GLY A 296 -8.31 -10.19 25.70
C GLY A 296 -7.77 -8.78 25.47
N VAL A 297 -7.06 -8.20 26.43
CA VAL A 297 -6.26 -6.99 26.22
C VAL A 297 -4.92 -7.39 25.60
N HIS A 298 -4.50 -6.69 24.53
CA HIS A 298 -3.30 -7.04 23.78
C HIS A 298 -2.03 -6.78 24.58
N MET A 299 -1.08 -7.68 24.41
CA MET A 299 0.29 -7.48 24.85
C MET A 299 1.14 -6.88 23.74
N TYR A 300 2.20 -6.20 24.10
CA TYR A 300 3.16 -5.60 23.20
C TYR A 300 4.59 -5.95 23.60
N ILE A 301 5.41 -6.22 22.60
CA ILE A 301 6.85 -6.43 22.77
C ILE A 301 7.62 -5.53 21.80
N MET A 302 8.66 -4.89 22.31
CA MET A 302 9.66 -4.22 21.50
C MET A 302 11.03 -4.82 21.74
N GLU A 303 11.67 -5.32 20.67
CA GLU A 303 13.02 -5.84 20.72
C GLU A 303 13.90 -5.13 19.67
N GLN A 304 14.96 -4.50 20.14
CA GLN A 304 15.87 -3.72 19.30
C GLN A 304 16.91 -4.59 18.57
N GLU A 305 17.19 -5.75 19.13
CA GLU A 305 18.15 -6.71 18.59
C GLU A 305 17.44 -8.05 18.30
N ILE A 306 16.97 -8.19 17.07
CA ILE A 306 16.21 -9.39 16.65
C ILE A 306 17.00 -10.70 16.83
N ASP A 307 18.32 -10.61 17.01
CA ASP A 307 19.16 -11.77 17.34
C ASP A 307 18.74 -12.43 18.66
N THR A 308 18.35 -11.63 19.67
CA THR A 308 17.78 -12.12 20.93
C THR A 308 16.47 -12.87 20.67
N ALA A 309 15.60 -12.32 19.81
CA ALA A 309 14.38 -13.00 19.39
C ALA A 309 14.68 -14.34 18.68
N ASN A 310 15.71 -14.39 17.83
CA ASN A 310 16.14 -15.62 17.14
C ASN A 310 16.37 -16.79 18.08
N ASP A 311 16.95 -16.54 19.24
CA ASP A 311 17.24 -17.59 20.22
C ASP A 311 15.96 -18.09 20.90
N VAL A 312 15.00 -17.20 21.14
CA VAL A 312 13.68 -17.57 21.69
C VAL A 312 12.86 -18.33 20.66
N PHE A 313 12.89 -17.93 19.38
CA PHE A 313 12.24 -18.65 18.28
C PHE A 313 12.77 -20.07 18.09
N LYS A 314 14.10 -20.26 18.23
CA LYS A 314 14.75 -21.56 18.00
C LYS A 314 14.52 -22.58 19.13
N LYS A 315 14.27 -22.13 20.35
CA LYS A 315 14.16 -22.98 21.55
C LYS A 315 12.72 -23.47 21.79
N ASP A 316 11.82 -23.44 20.80
CA ASP A 316 10.39 -23.69 20.99
C ASP A 316 9.79 -22.87 22.15
N GLY A 317 10.31 -21.66 22.31
CA GLY A 317 9.85 -20.72 23.32
C GLY A 317 8.44 -20.18 22.99
N TRP A 318 7.94 -19.34 23.88
CA TRP A 318 6.60 -18.75 23.77
C TRP A 318 6.39 -17.98 22.45
N LEU A 319 7.45 -17.43 21.87
CA LEU A 319 7.42 -16.67 20.62
C LEU A 319 7.68 -17.57 19.39
N ALA A 320 7.19 -18.80 19.40
CA ALA A 320 7.32 -19.70 18.25
C ALA A 320 6.51 -19.22 17.04
N SER A 321 6.86 -19.71 15.85
CA SER A 321 6.14 -19.42 14.60
C SER A 321 4.62 -19.68 14.70
N SER A 322 4.20 -20.69 15.44
CA SER A 322 2.79 -21.00 15.70
C SER A 322 2.10 -19.91 16.50
N THR A 323 2.74 -19.41 17.55
CA THR A 323 2.22 -18.33 18.41
C THR A 323 2.04 -17.04 17.61
N ILE A 324 3.00 -16.70 16.75
CA ILE A 324 2.89 -15.53 15.86
C ILE A 324 1.71 -15.65 14.93
N ARG A 325 1.49 -16.83 14.34
CA ARG A 325 0.33 -17.04 13.45
C ARG A 325 -0.98 -16.92 14.23
N LYS A 326 -1.07 -17.54 15.41
CA LYS A 326 -2.24 -17.42 16.28
C LYS A 326 -2.50 -15.98 16.70
N ALA A 327 -1.45 -15.25 17.05
CA ALA A 327 -1.56 -13.84 17.41
C ALA A 327 -2.13 -12.98 16.26
N PHE A 328 -1.67 -13.19 15.03
CA PHE A 328 -2.17 -12.44 13.88
C PHE A 328 -3.63 -12.76 13.55
N ASP A 329 -4.02 -14.03 13.67
CA ASP A 329 -5.36 -14.52 13.33
C ASP A 329 -6.33 -14.45 14.54
N ASN A 330 -5.90 -13.97 15.71
CA ASN A 330 -6.64 -14.00 17.00
C ASN A 330 -7.07 -15.43 17.39
N ASP A 331 -6.28 -16.42 17.05
CA ASP A 331 -6.57 -17.82 17.31
C ASP A 331 -6.24 -18.21 18.77
N ILE A 332 -6.68 -19.40 19.20
CA ILE A 332 -6.60 -19.84 20.58
C ILE A 332 -5.32 -20.65 20.82
N GLU A 333 -4.62 -20.34 21.91
CA GLU A 333 -3.58 -21.19 22.51
C GLU A 333 -4.18 -22.00 23.64
N TYR A 334 -3.94 -23.32 23.63
CA TYR A 334 -4.45 -24.23 24.65
C TYR A 334 -3.34 -24.66 25.61
N GLN A 335 -3.57 -24.49 26.91
CA GLN A 335 -2.66 -24.95 27.96
C GLN A 335 -3.36 -25.96 28.87
N ASN A 336 -2.89 -27.22 28.80
CA ASN A 336 -3.46 -28.34 29.60
C ASN A 336 -2.39 -29.08 30.39
N LYS A 337 -1.19 -28.50 30.58
CA LYS A 337 -0.10 -29.15 31.32
C LYS A 337 -0.41 -29.19 32.81
N LYS A 338 -0.07 -30.35 33.45
CA LYS A 338 -0.21 -30.54 34.90
C LYS A 338 0.79 -29.62 35.62
N GLY A 339 0.33 -28.92 36.67
CA GLY A 339 1.17 -28.01 37.47
C GLY A 339 1.17 -26.53 36.99
N GLU A 340 0.62 -26.21 35.82
CA GLU A 340 0.51 -24.84 35.38
C GLU A 340 -0.67 -24.12 36.05
N SER A 341 -0.48 -22.84 36.38
CA SER A 341 -1.47 -21.98 37.05
C SER A 341 -2.66 -21.63 36.15
N ALA A 342 -2.41 -21.35 34.87
CA ALA A 342 -3.43 -21.09 33.88
C ALA A 342 -3.70 -22.30 32.99
N LYS A 343 -4.96 -22.74 32.93
CA LYS A 343 -5.40 -23.89 32.12
C LYS A 343 -6.61 -23.47 31.29
N GLY A 344 -6.69 -23.97 30.07
CA GLY A 344 -7.80 -23.71 29.15
C GLY A 344 -7.34 -23.18 27.80
N GLY A 345 -8.25 -22.55 27.08
CA GLY A 345 -7.99 -21.90 25.81
C GLY A 345 -7.97 -20.38 25.98
N PHE A 346 -6.92 -19.74 25.48
CA PHE A 346 -6.72 -18.30 25.56
C PHE A 346 -6.46 -17.74 24.18
N GLN A 347 -7.24 -16.75 23.76
CA GLN A 347 -6.96 -16.04 22.51
C GLN A 347 -5.64 -15.29 22.61
N VAL A 348 -4.80 -15.43 21.58
CA VAL A 348 -3.49 -14.81 21.55
C VAL A 348 -3.59 -13.39 20.99
N TYR A 349 -3.51 -12.39 21.86
CA TYR A 349 -3.48 -11.00 21.52
C TYR A 349 -2.09 -10.42 21.75
N LEU A 350 -1.28 -10.38 20.68
CA LEU A 350 0.12 -9.95 20.76
C LEU A 350 0.47 -9.05 19.57
N ASN A 351 1.04 -7.91 19.86
CA ASN A 351 1.64 -6.99 18.92
C ASN A 351 3.16 -6.96 19.13
N ALA A 352 3.92 -6.70 18.08
CA ALA A 352 5.38 -6.71 18.20
C ALA A 352 6.06 -5.70 17.27
N THR A 353 7.14 -5.10 17.76
CA THR A 353 8.10 -4.33 16.95
C THR A 353 9.49 -4.89 17.18
N PHE A 354 10.08 -5.44 16.13
CA PHE A 354 11.45 -5.96 16.14
C PHE A 354 12.35 -5.08 15.28
N ALA A 355 13.58 -4.87 15.69
CA ALA A 355 14.57 -4.21 14.87
C ALA A 355 15.82 -5.10 14.73
N GLY A 356 16.48 -5.03 13.58
CA GLY A 356 17.68 -5.85 13.36
C GLY A 356 18.42 -5.51 12.08
N THR A 357 19.58 -6.14 11.95
CA THR A 357 20.36 -6.09 10.71
C THR A 357 19.74 -7.01 9.66
N PRO A 358 19.99 -6.77 8.35
CA PRO A 358 19.53 -7.66 7.28
C PRO A 358 19.92 -9.11 7.50
N GLY A 359 21.13 -9.38 7.99
CA GLY A 359 21.63 -10.72 8.29
C GLY A 359 20.85 -11.43 9.41
N ALA A 360 20.61 -10.72 10.51
CA ALA A 360 19.83 -11.21 11.63
C ALA A 360 18.38 -11.54 11.24
N ILE A 361 17.74 -10.64 10.49
CA ILE A 361 16.37 -10.83 10.01
C ILE A 361 16.29 -12.00 9.03
N ASN A 362 17.25 -12.15 8.10
CA ASN A 362 17.31 -13.28 7.19
C ASN A 362 17.56 -14.62 7.93
N SER A 363 18.27 -14.58 9.06
CA SER A 363 18.46 -15.75 9.92
C SER A 363 17.16 -16.21 10.59
N LEU A 364 16.29 -15.26 10.96
CA LEU A 364 14.98 -15.53 11.54
C LEU A 364 13.98 -16.06 10.50
N PHE A 365 13.87 -15.39 9.36
CA PHE A 365 12.91 -15.73 8.32
C PHE A 365 13.53 -16.61 7.22
N LYS A 366 13.96 -17.83 7.59
CA LYS A 366 14.43 -18.85 6.66
C LYS A 366 13.27 -19.45 5.85
N ASN A 367 13.58 -20.39 4.94
CA ASN A 367 12.60 -21.00 4.04
C ASN A 367 11.39 -21.58 4.79
N LYS A 368 11.59 -22.22 5.93
CA LYS A 368 10.51 -22.77 6.76
C LYS A 368 9.49 -21.68 7.19
N GLU A 369 9.96 -20.51 7.60
CA GLU A 369 9.10 -19.39 8.02
C GLU A 369 8.37 -18.71 6.85
N LYS A 370 8.92 -18.85 5.64
CA LYS A 370 8.22 -18.45 4.41
C LYS A 370 7.09 -19.41 4.08
N GLU A 371 7.40 -20.70 4.03
CA GLU A 371 6.46 -21.77 3.67
C GLU A 371 5.31 -21.92 4.66
N ASN A 372 5.60 -21.85 5.97
CA ASN A 372 4.57 -21.96 7.00
C ASN A 372 3.71 -20.70 7.17
N GLY A 373 3.97 -19.64 6.41
CA GLY A 373 3.20 -18.42 6.38
C GLY A 373 3.49 -17.44 7.52
N THR A 374 4.53 -17.65 8.34
CA THR A 374 4.90 -16.72 9.43
C THR A 374 5.37 -15.39 8.87
N ALA A 375 6.25 -15.40 7.86
CA ALA A 375 6.78 -14.17 7.26
C ALA A 375 5.69 -13.26 6.69
N ARG A 376 4.60 -13.82 6.15
CA ARG A 376 3.48 -13.04 5.58
C ARG A 376 2.63 -12.27 6.58
N ARG A 377 2.88 -12.44 7.87
CA ARG A 377 2.16 -11.76 8.96
C ARG A 377 2.92 -10.56 9.51
N PHE A 378 4.12 -10.35 9.01
CA PHE A 378 4.95 -9.22 9.40
C PHE A 378 4.92 -8.09 8.38
N CYS A 379 4.86 -6.88 8.90
CA CYS A 379 5.15 -5.67 8.17
C CYS A 379 6.66 -5.43 8.20
N PHE A 380 7.34 -5.61 7.06
CA PHE A 380 8.77 -5.33 6.97
C PHE A 380 8.99 -3.88 6.55
N THR A 381 9.72 -3.11 7.35
CA THR A 381 10.12 -1.75 7.00
C THR A 381 11.63 -1.58 7.02
N VAL A 382 12.13 -0.50 6.45
CA VAL A 382 13.56 -0.22 6.31
C VAL A 382 13.91 1.06 7.04
N ALA A 383 14.87 0.97 7.98
CA ALA A 383 15.51 2.15 8.51
C ALA A 383 16.37 2.79 7.40
N PRO A 384 16.30 4.12 7.22
CA PRO A 384 17.09 4.81 6.20
C PRO A 384 18.59 4.58 6.37
N GLU A 385 19.32 4.51 5.27
CA GLU A 385 20.77 4.57 5.32
C GLU A 385 21.21 5.97 5.77
N LEU A 386 22.17 6.04 6.68
CA LEU A 386 22.75 7.31 7.08
C LEU A 386 23.57 7.91 5.95
N GLY A 387 23.26 9.15 5.61
CA GLY A 387 24.11 9.96 4.75
C GLY A 387 25.34 10.48 5.50
N ALA A 388 26.06 11.42 4.87
CA ALA A 388 27.23 12.06 5.48
C ALA A 388 26.91 12.83 6.78
N LYS A 389 25.64 13.19 7.00
CA LYS A 389 25.16 13.88 8.20
C LYS A 389 24.22 12.98 8.97
N SER A 390 24.36 12.97 10.30
CA SER A 390 23.40 12.30 11.19
C SER A 390 22.02 12.92 11.05
N PRO A 391 20.94 12.11 11.11
CA PRO A 391 19.58 12.62 11.05
C PRO A 391 19.27 13.45 12.30
N VAL A 392 18.61 14.59 12.10
CA VAL A 392 18.21 15.46 13.20
C VAL A 392 16.73 15.25 13.50
N PHE A 393 16.44 14.67 14.66
CA PHE A 393 15.08 14.55 15.19
C PHE A 393 14.72 15.78 16.00
N LYS A 394 13.52 16.30 15.79
CA LYS A 394 12.95 17.40 16.59
C LYS A 394 11.99 16.82 17.61
N TRP A 395 12.55 16.17 18.64
CA TRP A 395 11.76 15.42 19.62
C TRP A 395 10.64 16.25 20.22
N LEU A 396 9.51 15.61 20.48
CA LEU A 396 8.39 16.19 21.21
C LEU A 396 8.85 16.55 22.64
N ALA A 397 8.46 17.73 23.11
CA ALA A 397 8.76 18.17 24.45
C ALA A 397 7.67 19.12 24.97
N GLY A 398 7.67 19.37 26.29
CA GLY A 398 6.77 20.30 26.96
C GLY A 398 5.29 19.95 26.74
N GLU A 399 4.45 20.96 26.61
CA GLU A 399 2.98 20.82 26.50
C GLU A 399 2.53 19.91 25.35
N LYS A 400 3.27 19.87 24.23
CA LYS A 400 2.93 19.00 23.11
C LYS A 400 3.06 17.52 23.47
N LEU A 401 4.15 17.16 24.13
CA LEU A 401 4.39 15.79 24.58
C LEU A 401 3.32 15.37 25.60
N GLU A 402 3.08 16.22 26.60
CA GLU A 402 2.11 15.94 27.64
C GLU A 402 0.68 15.80 27.08
N ARG A 403 0.29 16.60 26.10
CA ARG A 403 -0.98 16.46 25.41
C ARG A 403 -1.09 15.13 24.67
N ILE A 404 -0.01 14.69 24.00
CA ILE A 404 -0.01 13.40 23.28
C ILE A 404 -0.11 12.25 24.29
N LYS A 405 0.66 12.26 25.38
CA LYS A 405 0.57 11.24 26.44
C LYS A 405 -0.82 11.18 27.06
N LYS A 406 -1.38 12.33 27.40
CA LYS A 406 -2.76 12.41 27.92
C LYS A 406 -3.76 11.79 26.96
N GLN A 407 -3.65 12.05 25.65
CA GLN A 407 -4.52 11.46 24.66
C GLN A 407 -4.34 9.93 24.57
N ILE A 408 -3.12 9.43 24.70
CA ILE A 408 -2.84 7.98 24.75
C ILE A 408 -3.50 7.37 25.99
N ASP A 409 -3.36 7.99 27.17
CA ASP A 409 -3.95 7.52 28.41
C ASP A 409 -5.49 7.52 28.35
N GLU A 410 -6.09 8.55 27.74
CA GLU A 410 -7.53 8.60 27.47
C GLU A 410 -7.98 7.46 26.56
N TRP A 411 -7.29 7.22 25.46
CA TRP A 411 -7.61 6.09 24.57
C TRP A 411 -7.45 4.74 25.27
N ARG A 412 -6.39 4.59 26.06
CA ARG A 412 -6.14 3.37 26.82
C ARG A 412 -7.27 3.08 27.80
N SER A 413 -7.75 4.08 28.53
CA SER A 413 -8.86 3.93 29.49
C SER A 413 -10.20 3.64 28.81
N LEU A 414 -10.39 4.08 27.56
CA LEU A 414 -11.62 3.86 26.78
C LEU A 414 -11.62 2.55 25.97
N TYR A 415 -10.45 2.12 25.49
CA TYR A 415 -10.34 1.06 24.48
C TYR A 415 -9.39 -0.08 24.86
N CYS A 416 -8.82 -0.08 26.07
CA CYS A 416 -8.03 -1.20 26.57
C CYS A 416 -8.57 -1.70 27.91
N TYR A 417 -8.33 -0.99 28.97
CA TYR A 417 -8.81 -1.30 30.32
C TYR A 417 -8.79 -0.06 31.20
N HIS A 418 -9.55 -0.11 32.27
CA HIS A 418 -9.58 0.91 33.32
C HIS A 418 -9.38 0.26 34.68
N HIS A 419 -8.94 1.04 35.67
CA HIS A 419 -8.78 0.59 37.03
C HIS A 419 -10.09 0.72 37.79
N ASP A 420 -10.58 -0.37 38.35
CA ASP A 420 -11.72 -0.41 39.27
C ASP A 420 -11.17 -0.57 40.70
N PRO A 421 -11.50 0.28 41.65
CA PRO A 421 -10.96 0.22 43.02
C PRO A 421 -11.27 -1.10 43.77
N MET A 422 -12.36 -1.81 43.38
CA MET A 422 -12.76 -3.06 44.03
C MET A 422 -12.27 -4.31 43.30
N ASN A 423 -12.15 -4.24 41.95
CA ASN A 423 -11.88 -5.41 41.11
C ASN A 423 -10.50 -5.38 40.47
N GLY A 424 -9.71 -4.33 40.69
CA GLY A 424 -8.44 -4.12 39.99
C GLY A 424 -8.63 -3.67 38.54
N ASP A 425 -7.74 -4.05 37.66
CA ASP A 425 -7.84 -3.65 36.26
C ASP A 425 -8.94 -4.46 35.53
N VAL A 426 -9.87 -3.76 34.88
CA VAL A 426 -11.00 -4.35 34.16
C VAL A 426 -10.89 -4.03 32.67
N PRO A 427 -10.88 -5.05 31.79
CA PRO A 427 -10.91 -4.80 30.34
C PRO A 427 -12.15 -4.00 29.94
N CYS A 428 -11.98 -3.05 29.02
CA CYS A 428 -13.11 -2.36 28.41
C CYS A 428 -13.93 -3.32 27.54
N ASP A 429 -15.18 -2.98 27.30
CA ASP A 429 -15.99 -3.68 26.29
C ASP A 429 -15.40 -3.55 24.90
N GLU A 430 -15.72 -4.49 24.02
CA GLU A 430 -15.28 -4.41 22.64
C GLU A 430 -15.97 -3.28 21.90
N PHE A 431 -15.17 -2.40 21.31
CA PHE A 431 -15.62 -1.25 20.55
C PHE A 431 -15.57 -1.54 19.05
N THR A 432 -16.72 -1.69 18.41
CA THR A 432 -16.80 -2.00 16.98
C THR A 432 -16.85 -0.74 16.12
N ILE A 433 -16.00 -0.67 15.10
CA ILE A 433 -15.94 0.42 14.12
C ILE A 433 -16.33 -0.03 12.71
N ASP A 434 -16.83 0.92 11.89
CA ASP A 434 -17.18 0.68 10.48
C ASP A 434 -16.02 1.01 9.55
N LEU A 435 -15.34 -0.02 9.05
CA LEU A 435 -14.27 0.07 8.05
C LEU A 435 -14.68 -0.45 6.67
N ASN A 436 -15.97 -0.48 6.34
CA ASN A 436 -16.41 -0.97 5.03
C ASN A 436 -15.73 -0.23 3.85
N TYR A 437 -15.47 1.08 3.99
CA TYR A 437 -14.77 1.87 2.97
C TYR A 437 -13.30 1.45 2.78
N ILE A 438 -12.68 0.85 3.80
CA ILE A 438 -11.35 0.25 3.72
C ILE A 438 -11.44 -1.11 3.03
N ASN A 439 -12.44 -1.93 3.37
CA ASN A 439 -12.67 -3.21 2.71
C ASN A 439 -12.80 -3.05 1.20
N VAL A 440 -13.63 -2.12 0.74
CA VAL A 440 -13.79 -1.81 -0.70
C VAL A 440 -12.46 -1.39 -1.34
N ALA A 441 -11.64 -0.60 -0.64
CA ALA A 441 -10.35 -0.17 -1.16
C ALA A 441 -9.34 -1.33 -1.23
N LEU A 442 -9.33 -2.23 -0.24
CA LEU A 442 -8.43 -3.38 -0.20
C LEU A 442 -8.85 -4.48 -1.18
N GLU A 443 -10.16 -4.70 -1.40
CA GLU A 443 -10.65 -5.61 -2.45
C GLU A 443 -10.14 -5.15 -3.82
N LYS A 444 -10.35 -3.88 -4.16
CA LYS A 444 -9.83 -3.29 -5.40
C LYS A 444 -8.31 -3.41 -5.50
N TRP A 445 -7.60 -3.18 -4.40
CA TRP A 445 -6.15 -3.35 -4.36
C TRP A 445 -5.74 -4.81 -4.60
N CYS A 446 -6.44 -5.80 -4.03
CA CYS A 446 -6.20 -7.22 -4.27
C CYS A 446 -6.42 -7.61 -5.74
N GLU A 447 -7.46 -7.08 -6.38
CA GLU A 447 -7.72 -7.25 -7.81
C GLU A 447 -6.57 -6.69 -8.65
N GLN A 448 -6.10 -5.48 -8.35
CA GLN A 448 -4.96 -4.85 -9.01
C GLN A 448 -3.67 -5.69 -8.86
N GLN A 449 -3.41 -6.27 -7.67
CA GLN A 449 -2.26 -7.16 -7.49
C GLN A 449 -2.41 -8.45 -8.30
N TYR A 450 -3.62 -8.99 -8.42
CA TYR A 450 -3.87 -10.16 -9.25
C TYR A 450 -3.67 -9.87 -10.75
N ASP A 451 -4.11 -8.71 -11.23
CA ASP A 451 -3.88 -8.29 -12.61
C ASP A 451 -2.40 -8.06 -12.91
N ARG A 452 -1.66 -7.49 -11.97
CA ARG A 452 -0.19 -7.39 -12.06
C ARG A 452 0.47 -8.76 -12.14
N TYR A 453 0.03 -9.71 -11.31
CA TYR A 453 0.52 -11.10 -11.37
C TYR A 453 0.32 -11.73 -12.75
N LYS A 454 -0.85 -11.52 -13.38
CA LYS A 454 -1.10 -12.02 -14.74
C LYS A 454 -0.09 -11.50 -15.77
N VAL A 455 0.49 -10.34 -15.52
CA VAL A 455 1.44 -9.69 -16.41
C VAL A 455 2.88 -10.05 -16.07
N ASP A 456 3.27 -9.95 -14.78
CA ASP A 456 4.64 -10.14 -14.34
C ASP A 456 4.99 -11.59 -13.97
N GLY A 457 3.97 -12.44 -13.77
CA GLY A 457 4.15 -13.85 -13.42
C GLY A 457 4.74 -14.10 -12.03
N ILE A 458 4.81 -13.07 -11.17
CA ILE A 458 5.39 -13.20 -9.83
C ILE A 458 4.39 -13.90 -8.91
N GLU A 459 4.57 -15.21 -8.69
CA GLU A 459 3.69 -16.05 -7.87
C GLU A 459 3.49 -15.50 -6.44
N GLU A 460 4.56 -14.99 -5.83
CA GLU A 460 4.51 -14.43 -4.49
C GLU A 460 3.52 -13.26 -4.40
N ARG A 461 3.37 -12.45 -5.46
CA ARG A 461 2.39 -11.35 -5.51
C ARG A 461 0.97 -11.89 -5.36
N ASN A 462 0.64 -12.93 -6.11
CA ASN A 462 -0.67 -13.58 -6.05
C ASN A 462 -0.93 -14.22 -4.68
N ASN A 463 0.08 -14.94 -4.15
CA ASN A 463 -0.05 -15.70 -2.90
C ASN A 463 -0.13 -14.78 -1.67
N MET A 464 0.44 -13.58 -1.75
CA MET A 464 0.57 -12.67 -0.61
C MET A 464 -0.52 -11.61 -0.52
N ARG A 465 -1.23 -11.29 -1.61
CA ARG A 465 -2.16 -10.15 -1.66
C ARG A 465 -3.19 -10.15 -0.52
N ASN A 466 -3.79 -11.30 -0.22
CA ASN A 466 -4.81 -11.40 0.84
C ASN A 466 -4.20 -11.24 2.25
N GLY A 467 -3.01 -11.81 2.49
CA GLY A 467 -2.30 -11.65 3.76
C GLY A 467 -1.88 -10.19 4.01
N ILE A 468 -1.38 -9.53 2.96
CA ILE A 468 -0.98 -8.12 3.03
C ILE A 468 -2.20 -7.20 3.19
N ALA A 469 -3.32 -7.51 2.54
CA ALA A 469 -4.58 -6.80 2.79
C ALA A 469 -5.00 -6.91 4.26
N GLY A 470 -4.82 -8.08 4.90
CA GLY A 470 -5.05 -8.27 6.33
C GLY A 470 -4.13 -7.39 7.19
N ILE A 471 -2.82 -7.35 6.91
CA ILE A 471 -1.88 -6.45 7.60
C ILE A 471 -2.33 -4.99 7.47
N ALA A 472 -2.63 -4.54 6.25
CA ALA A 472 -3.06 -3.18 6.00
C ALA A 472 -4.40 -2.85 6.70
N PHE A 473 -5.30 -3.83 6.81
CA PHE A 473 -6.56 -3.69 7.54
C PHE A 473 -6.35 -3.54 9.04
N HIS A 474 -5.46 -4.34 9.66
CA HIS A 474 -5.11 -4.18 11.07
C HIS A 474 -4.50 -2.78 11.34
N CYS A 475 -3.62 -2.31 10.46
CA CYS A 475 -3.10 -0.94 10.52
C CYS A 475 -4.22 0.11 10.36
N ALA A 476 -5.21 -0.14 9.48
CA ALA A 476 -6.33 0.77 9.27
C ALA A 476 -7.22 0.94 10.50
N ILE A 477 -7.35 -0.09 11.35
CA ILE A 477 -8.05 0.03 12.64
C ILE A 477 -7.38 1.12 13.48
N VAL A 478 -6.07 1.05 13.64
CA VAL A 478 -5.29 2.04 14.43
C VAL A 478 -5.38 3.43 13.80
N LEU A 479 -5.16 3.52 12.49
CA LEU A 479 -5.20 4.80 11.77
C LEU A 479 -6.58 5.47 11.84
N HIS A 480 -7.66 4.70 11.77
CA HIS A 480 -9.03 5.20 11.89
C HIS A 480 -9.29 5.79 13.27
N MET A 481 -8.82 5.10 14.32
CA MET A 481 -8.93 5.60 15.69
C MET A 481 -8.07 6.85 15.91
N MET A 482 -6.83 6.88 15.40
CA MET A 482 -5.97 8.08 15.44
C MET A 482 -6.55 9.27 14.67
N ALA A 483 -7.37 9.02 13.64
CA ALA A 483 -8.10 10.07 12.92
C ALA A 483 -9.33 10.59 13.69
N GLY A 484 -9.59 10.08 14.90
CA GLY A 484 -10.70 10.45 15.76
C GLY A 484 -11.99 9.68 15.45
N ASN A 485 -11.90 8.42 15.00
CA ASN A 485 -13.02 7.56 14.63
C ASN A 485 -14.01 8.26 13.66
N PRO A 486 -13.56 8.66 12.45
CA PRO A 486 -14.32 9.54 11.58
C PRO A 486 -15.61 8.89 11.07
N SER A 487 -16.72 9.60 11.28
CA SER A 487 -18.04 9.26 10.77
C SER A 487 -18.10 9.28 9.23
N LYS A 488 -19.18 8.73 8.66
CA LYS A 488 -19.42 8.79 7.19
C LYS A 488 -19.47 10.21 6.62
N LYS A 489 -19.79 11.21 7.45
CA LYS A 489 -19.83 12.63 7.05
C LYS A 489 -18.43 13.24 6.93
N GLU A 490 -17.45 12.73 7.66
CA GLU A 490 -16.06 13.22 7.67
C GLU A 490 -15.22 12.61 6.52
N LYS A 491 -15.69 12.78 5.29
CA LYS A 491 -15.10 12.18 4.07
C LYS A 491 -13.60 12.47 3.93
N GLY A 492 -13.13 13.65 4.32
CA GLY A 492 -11.71 14.03 4.25
C GLY A 492 -10.82 13.12 5.10
N LYS A 493 -11.17 12.92 6.37
CA LYS A 493 -10.45 12.05 7.29
C LYS A 493 -10.51 10.57 6.84
N ARG A 494 -11.70 10.09 6.43
CA ARG A 494 -11.84 8.72 5.89
C ARG A 494 -11.00 8.49 4.64
N ASN A 495 -10.92 9.47 3.74
CA ASN A 495 -10.06 9.39 2.57
C ASN A 495 -8.57 9.37 2.95
N ALA A 496 -8.14 10.12 3.95
CA ALA A 496 -6.76 10.10 4.44
C ALA A 496 -6.40 8.71 4.98
N VAL A 497 -7.25 8.13 5.84
CA VAL A 497 -7.08 6.76 6.35
C VAL A 497 -7.04 5.75 5.20
N LYS A 498 -7.99 5.83 4.25
CA LYS A 498 -8.03 4.95 3.08
C LYS A 498 -6.75 5.01 2.25
N ASN A 499 -6.30 6.20 1.92
CA ASN A 499 -5.11 6.39 1.08
C ASN A 499 -3.85 5.88 1.79
N LEU A 500 -3.73 6.12 3.10
CA LEU A 500 -2.61 5.62 3.88
C LEU A 500 -2.67 4.08 4.03
N THR A 501 -3.87 3.49 4.15
CA THR A 501 -4.04 2.03 4.17
C THR A 501 -3.57 1.40 2.85
N VAL A 502 -3.96 1.95 1.70
CA VAL A 502 -3.51 1.46 0.39
C VAL A 502 -2.00 1.66 0.22
N TYR A 503 -1.45 2.77 0.71
CA TYR A 503 -0.01 3.01 0.76
C TYR A 503 0.71 1.92 1.55
N ILE A 504 0.21 1.58 2.75
CA ILE A 504 0.74 0.50 3.59
C ILE A 504 0.70 -0.84 2.85
N ALA A 505 -0.42 -1.17 2.19
CA ALA A 505 -0.55 -2.40 1.41
C ALA A 505 0.50 -2.47 0.28
N ASN A 506 0.71 -1.39 -0.46
CA ASN A 506 1.75 -1.32 -1.49
C ASN A 506 3.15 -1.45 -0.87
N TYR A 507 3.42 -0.77 0.24
CA TYR A 507 4.70 -0.83 0.94
C TYR A 507 5.02 -2.26 1.38
N CYS A 508 4.08 -2.92 2.05
CA CYS A 508 4.25 -4.30 2.51
C CYS A 508 4.45 -5.27 1.34
N MET A 509 3.71 -5.11 0.22
CA MET A 509 3.88 -5.95 -0.96
C MET A 509 5.28 -5.81 -1.56
N GLU A 510 5.73 -4.60 -1.83
CA GLU A 510 7.04 -4.36 -2.43
C GLU A 510 8.18 -4.83 -1.50
N ARG A 511 8.05 -4.62 -0.19
CA ARG A 511 9.01 -5.12 0.79
C ARG A 511 9.05 -6.65 0.81
N TYR A 512 7.88 -7.28 0.79
CA TYR A 512 7.81 -8.74 0.75
C TYR A 512 8.46 -9.31 -0.52
N LEU A 513 8.12 -8.75 -1.68
CA LEU A 513 8.69 -9.17 -2.96
C LEU A 513 10.21 -8.97 -2.98
N THR A 514 10.70 -7.81 -2.55
CA THR A 514 12.15 -7.52 -2.48
C THR A 514 12.89 -8.51 -1.59
N LYS A 515 12.25 -8.95 -0.50
CA LYS A 515 12.89 -9.82 0.49
C LYS A 515 12.77 -11.30 0.18
N PHE A 516 11.67 -11.74 -0.40
CA PHE A 516 11.30 -13.15 -0.45
C PHE A 516 11.00 -13.70 -1.84
N SER A 517 10.88 -12.86 -2.89
CA SER A 517 10.66 -13.38 -4.23
C SER A 517 11.89 -14.12 -4.75
N SER A 518 11.67 -15.30 -5.27
CA SER A 518 12.73 -16.15 -5.86
C SER A 518 13.28 -15.58 -7.17
N SER A 519 12.54 -14.70 -7.83
CA SER A 519 12.90 -14.11 -9.13
C SER A 519 13.83 -12.89 -9.04
N GLY A 520 14.22 -12.43 -7.84
CA GLY A 520 15.02 -11.22 -7.73
C GLY A 520 15.54 -10.87 -6.34
N GLY A 521 15.58 -11.81 -5.41
CA GLY A 521 16.27 -11.59 -4.15
C GLY A 521 17.73 -11.30 -4.42
N ILE A 522 18.15 -10.03 -4.39
CA ILE A 522 19.56 -9.67 -4.28
C ILE A 522 20.05 -10.32 -3.01
N ARG A 523 20.77 -11.45 -3.14
CA ARG A 523 21.60 -11.95 -2.04
C ARG A 523 22.47 -10.79 -1.61
N PRO A 524 22.63 -10.48 -0.32
CA PRO A 524 23.64 -9.55 0.10
C PRO A 524 24.95 -10.10 -0.45
N GLN A 525 25.54 -9.40 -1.39
CA GLN A 525 26.87 -9.70 -1.86
C GLN A 525 27.79 -9.58 -0.64
N SER A 526 28.35 -10.70 -0.21
CA SER A 526 29.63 -10.64 0.46
C SER A 526 30.55 -9.86 -0.49
N SER A 527 31.39 -9.01 0.05
CA SER A 527 32.24 -8.04 -0.65
C SER A 527 33.25 -8.64 -1.63
N ASN A 528 33.05 -9.85 -2.14
CA ASN A 528 33.97 -10.59 -3.00
C ASN A 528 33.36 -11.20 -4.26
N ASP A 529 32.05 -10.93 -4.57
CA ASP A 529 31.47 -11.46 -5.82
C ASP A 529 31.37 -10.36 -6.89
N THR A 530 32.39 -10.31 -7.73
CA THR A 530 32.39 -9.70 -9.05
C THR A 530 31.31 -10.33 -9.93
N PHE A 531 30.35 -9.52 -10.37
CA PHE A 531 29.43 -9.74 -11.51
C PHE A 531 29.02 -11.21 -11.81
N ALA A 532 28.02 -11.73 -11.13
CA ALA A 532 27.25 -12.89 -11.58
C ALA A 532 26.02 -12.41 -12.38
N GLY A 533 25.88 -12.95 -13.60
CA GLY A 533 25.00 -12.48 -14.64
C GLY A 533 23.50 -12.57 -14.33
N TYR A 534 22.77 -11.75 -15.07
CA TYR A 534 21.32 -11.75 -15.24
C TYR A 534 20.78 -13.17 -15.50
N GLU A 535 20.00 -13.71 -14.57
CA GLU A 535 19.15 -14.86 -14.83
C GLU A 535 17.77 -14.39 -15.33
N HIS A 536 17.39 -14.89 -16.48
CA HIS A 536 16.13 -14.60 -17.18
C HIS A 536 14.93 -15.15 -16.37
N PRO A 537 13.79 -14.44 -16.24
CA PRO A 537 12.64 -14.87 -15.41
C PRO A 537 11.84 -16.06 -15.95
N ASN A 538 12.30 -16.74 -16.97
CA ASN A 538 11.75 -17.99 -17.47
C ASN A 538 12.74 -19.15 -17.21
N ALA A 539 13.04 -19.42 -15.94
CA ALA A 539 13.70 -20.68 -15.54
C ALA A 539 12.75 -21.89 -15.59
N LYS A 540 11.87 -21.97 -16.60
CA LYS A 540 11.43 -23.26 -17.13
C LYS A 540 12.54 -23.71 -18.07
N SER A 541 13.41 -24.58 -17.54
CA SER A 541 14.51 -25.26 -18.23
C SER A 541 15.43 -24.31 -19.02
N ILE A 542 16.59 -24.00 -18.41
CA ILE A 542 17.75 -23.47 -19.15
C ILE A 542 17.85 -24.32 -20.42
N ARG A 543 17.67 -23.70 -21.58
CA ARG A 543 17.82 -24.40 -22.85
C ARG A 543 19.21 -25.03 -22.89
N LYS A 544 19.27 -26.35 -22.92
CA LYS A 544 20.55 -27.05 -23.05
C LYS A 544 21.05 -26.91 -24.47
N MET A 545 22.31 -26.56 -24.61
CA MET A 545 23.00 -26.50 -25.89
C MET A 545 23.19 -27.93 -26.43
N THR A 546 22.79 -28.19 -27.67
CA THR A 546 22.96 -29.50 -28.32
C THR A 546 24.39 -29.74 -28.73
N LEU A 547 24.74 -30.99 -28.99
CA LEU A 547 26.11 -31.36 -29.45
C LEU A 547 26.41 -30.80 -30.86
N GLU A 548 25.40 -30.68 -31.70
CA GLU A 548 25.56 -30.09 -33.05
C GLU A 548 25.74 -28.58 -32.97
N GLU A 549 25.01 -27.89 -32.11
CA GLU A 549 25.22 -26.49 -31.81
C GLU A 549 26.64 -26.27 -31.23
N ALA A 550 27.10 -27.18 -30.38
CA ALA A 550 28.46 -27.10 -29.83
C ALA A 550 29.52 -27.25 -30.93
N LYS A 551 29.35 -28.16 -31.89
CA LYS A 551 30.23 -28.32 -33.04
C LYS A 551 30.28 -27.04 -33.88
N TYR A 552 29.13 -26.46 -34.19
CA TYR A 552 29.03 -25.23 -34.98
C TYR A 552 29.69 -24.05 -34.25
N TRP A 553 29.34 -23.80 -33.00
CA TRP A 553 29.87 -22.67 -32.26
C TRP A 553 31.32 -22.83 -31.82
N TYR A 554 31.80 -24.06 -31.69
CA TYR A 554 33.24 -24.34 -31.45
C TYR A 554 34.10 -23.88 -32.61
N SER A 555 33.67 -24.10 -33.86
CA SER A 555 34.37 -23.68 -35.05
C SER A 555 34.42 -22.16 -35.23
N LEU A 556 33.42 -21.45 -34.72
CA LEU A 556 33.33 -19.99 -34.83
C LEU A 556 33.89 -19.26 -33.59
N ARG A 557 34.23 -19.97 -32.51
CA ARG A 557 34.71 -19.37 -31.28
C ARG A 557 36.07 -18.66 -31.51
N GLY A 558 36.09 -17.36 -31.15
CA GLY A 558 37.30 -16.53 -31.33
C GLY A 558 37.38 -15.75 -32.65
N THR A 559 36.52 -16.06 -33.64
CA THR A 559 36.32 -15.27 -34.84
C THR A 559 35.44 -14.04 -34.60
N VAL A 560 35.20 -13.23 -35.60
CA VAL A 560 34.29 -12.09 -35.56
C VAL A 560 33.03 -12.39 -36.40
N ASP A 561 31.90 -11.84 -36.01
CA ASP A 561 30.65 -11.91 -36.79
C ASP A 561 30.67 -10.89 -37.95
N GLU A 562 29.61 -10.88 -38.75
CA GLU A 562 29.43 -9.96 -39.89
C GLU A 562 29.44 -8.47 -39.50
N GLN A 563 29.30 -8.15 -38.22
CA GLN A 563 29.36 -6.80 -37.66
C GLN A 563 30.70 -6.49 -36.97
N GLY A 564 31.70 -7.35 -37.12
CA GLY A 564 33.05 -7.21 -36.54
C GLY A 564 33.12 -7.51 -35.04
N LYS A 565 32.08 -8.13 -34.44
CA LYS A 565 32.04 -8.42 -33.02
C LYS A 565 32.57 -9.82 -32.70
N LYS A 566 33.50 -9.90 -31.75
CA LYS A 566 34.14 -11.16 -31.36
C LYS A 566 33.15 -12.19 -30.81
N ILE A 567 33.14 -13.40 -31.39
CA ILE A 567 32.31 -14.52 -30.99
C ILE A 567 32.94 -15.21 -29.77
N GLY A 568 32.47 -14.84 -28.59
CA GLY A 568 32.87 -15.43 -27.30
C GLY A 568 31.71 -16.14 -26.60
N LEU A 569 31.97 -16.75 -25.44
CA LEU A 569 30.96 -17.49 -24.69
C LEU A 569 29.69 -16.65 -24.42
N GLY A 570 29.84 -15.36 -24.13
CA GLY A 570 28.71 -14.47 -23.88
C GLY A 570 27.90 -14.11 -25.14
N TYR A 571 28.51 -14.09 -26.29
CA TYR A 571 27.86 -13.93 -27.59
C TYR A 571 27.01 -15.18 -27.90
N ILE A 572 27.61 -16.37 -27.77
CA ILE A 572 26.96 -17.66 -28.02
C ILE A 572 25.77 -17.86 -27.08
N ALA A 573 25.95 -17.59 -25.80
CA ALA A 573 24.89 -17.71 -24.79
C ALA A 573 23.67 -16.84 -25.12
N ARG A 574 23.88 -15.59 -25.56
CA ARG A 574 22.82 -14.70 -25.99
C ARG A 574 22.10 -15.17 -27.25
N LYS A 575 22.84 -15.67 -28.23
CA LYS A 575 22.27 -16.17 -29.49
C LYS A 575 21.43 -17.44 -29.29
N LEU A 576 21.82 -18.28 -28.33
CA LEU A 576 21.12 -19.53 -28.02
C LEU A 576 20.05 -19.39 -26.93
N GLY A 577 19.94 -18.23 -26.27
CA GLY A 577 19.02 -18.07 -25.14
C GLY A 577 19.36 -18.98 -23.94
N THR A 578 20.66 -19.17 -23.66
CA THR A 578 21.16 -20.04 -22.60
C THR A 578 22.22 -19.33 -21.74
N THR A 579 22.77 -20.00 -20.74
CA THR A 579 23.81 -19.41 -19.88
C THR A 579 25.23 -19.59 -20.43
N LYS A 580 26.16 -18.70 -20.03
CA LYS A 580 27.58 -18.84 -20.36
C LYS A 580 28.18 -20.14 -19.85
N ASP A 581 27.70 -20.61 -18.71
CA ASP A 581 28.20 -21.83 -18.07
C ASP A 581 27.71 -23.09 -18.80
N GLU A 582 26.46 -23.09 -19.27
CA GLU A 582 25.95 -24.17 -20.15
C GLU A 582 26.74 -24.23 -21.45
N VAL A 583 26.99 -23.08 -22.09
CA VAL A 583 27.83 -23.02 -23.30
C VAL A 583 29.23 -23.52 -23.01
N ARG A 584 29.87 -23.08 -21.93
CA ARG A 584 31.24 -23.52 -21.54
C ARG A 584 31.26 -25.01 -21.30
N ASN A 585 30.36 -25.54 -20.51
CA ASN A 585 30.29 -26.95 -20.14
C ASN A 585 30.05 -27.84 -21.36
N THR A 586 29.22 -27.40 -22.27
CA THR A 586 28.88 -28.17 -23.50
C THR A 586 30.01 -28.10 -24.52
N LEU A 587 30.66 -26.95 -24.73
CA LEU A 587 31.85 -26.83 -25.56
C LEU A 587 33.01 -27.65 -25.01
N ASN A 588 33.25 -27.66 -23.70
CA ASN A 588 34.29 -28.49 -23.07
C ASN A 588 34.00 -29.99 -23.20
N ARG A 589 32.71 -30.40 -23.13
CA ARG A 589 32.32 -31.79 -23.41
C ARG A 589 32.52 -32.17 -24.87
N TYR A 590 32.24 -31.28 -25.78
CA TYR A 590 32.51 -31.49 -27.21
C TYR A 590 34.01 -31.59 -27.50
N GLU A 591 34.83 -30.72 -26.90
CA GLU A 591 36.27 -30.72 -27.05
C GLU A 591 36.91 -32.04 -26.55
N LYS A 592 36.47 -32.52 -25.36
CA LYS A 592 36.89 -33.82 -24.81
C LYS A 592 36.51 -34.99 -25.73
N LYS A 593 35.29 -34.99 -26.31
CA LYS A 593 34.86 -36.03 -27.26
C LYS A 593 35.63 -36.00 -28.60
N ARG A 594 36.16 -34.86 -28.97
CA ARG A 594 36.97 -34.72 -30.19
C ARG A 594 38.41 -35.17 -29.97
N ALA A 595 38.90 -35.10 -28.74
CA ALA A 595 40.26 -35.50 -28.36
C ALA A 595 40.36 -37.00 -28.00
N SER A 596 39.25 -37.67 -27.73
CA SER A 596 39.11 -39.11 -27.59
C SER A 596 38.78 -39.75 -28.93
#